data_91f71fc4689c9905d644691ff11c0aed
#
_entry.id   91f71fc4689c9905d644691ff11c0aed
#
_cell.length_a   1.000
_cell.length_b   1.000
_cell.length_c   1.000
_cell.angle_alpha   90.00
_cell.angle_beta   90.00
_cell.angle_gamma   90.00
#
_symmetry.space_group_name_H-M   'P 1'
#
loop_
_entity.id
_entity.type
_entity.pdbx_description
1 polymer ?
#
loop_
_entity_poly.entity_id
_entity_poly.type
_entity_poly.pdbx_seq_one_letter_code
_entity_poly.pdbx_strand_id
1 'polypeptide(L)'
;MIDIEKAKLEIIERLKPLNPDRVILFGSYAYGTPNEDSDIDLYVVTDDDFMPQTWKEKSEIYLQYSRKLRDMQKEIPIDIIVHTKQMFKKFKELNSSFYRHSILKGDVIL
;
A
#
# COMPACT_ATOMS: atom_id res chain seq x y z
N MET A 1 -15.03 13.32 -7.69
CA MET A 1 -13.69 12.93 -7.18
C MET A 1 -13.81 12.62 -5.70
N ILE A 2 -13.04 11.67 -5.19
CA ILE A 2 -13.10 11.27 -3.79
C ILE A 2 -12.41 12.29 -2.87
N ASP A 3 -12.85 12.31 -1.61
CA ASP A 3 -12.16 13.07 -0.57
C ASP A 3 -11.00 12.21 -0.06
N ILE A 4 -9.77 12.51 -0.51
CA ILE A 4 -8.60 11.71 -0.19
C ILE A 4 -8.25 11.76 1.30
N GLU A 5 -8.48 12.88 1.98
CA GLU A 5 -8.17 12.96 3.41
C GLU A 5 -9.09 12.04 4.23
N LYS A 6 -10.36 11.98 3.87
CA LYS A 6 -11.30 11.05 4.49
C LYS A 6 -10.95 9.60 4.17
N ALA A 7 -10.58 9.32 2.91
CA ALA A 7 -10.18 7.98 2.49
C ALA A 7 -8.92 7.52 3.25
N LYS A 8 -7.94 8.39 3.44
CA LYS A 8 -6.72 8.07 4.22
C LYS A 8 -7.07 7.64 5.64
N LEU A 9 -7.94 8.40 6.31
CA LEU A 9 -8.35 8.08 7.68
C LEU A 9 -9.03 6.71 7.76
N GLU A 10 -9.88 6.40 6.79
CA GLU A 10 -10.56 5.12 6.74
C GLU A 10 -9.59 3.97 6.47
N ILE A 11 -8.63 4.15 5.56
CA ILE A 11 -7.59 3.17 5.27
C ILE A 11 -6.78 2.88 6.54
N ILE A 12 -6.34 3.93 7.24
CA ILE A 12 -5.59 3.80 8.48
C ILE A 12 -6.37 2.98 9.51
N GLU A 13 -7.63 3.30 9.70
CA GLU A 13 -8.49 2.62 10.66
C GLU A 13 -8.63 1.13 10.34
N ARG A 14 -8.78 0.80 9.05
CA ARG A 14 -8.94 -0.59 8.62
C ARG A 14 -7.66 -1.41 8.69
N LEU A 15 -6.51 -0.81 8.42
CA LEU A 15 -5.23 -1.51 8.39
C LEU A 15 -4.51 -1.52 9.74
N LYS A 16 -4.80 -0.58 10.61
CA LYS A 16 -4.16 -0.46 11.93
C LYS A 16 -4.22 -1.76 12.75
N PRO A 17 -5.33 -2.52 12.78
CA PRO A 17 -5.37 -3.77 13.54
C PRO A 17 -4.35 -4.83 13.10
N LEU A 18 -3.87 -4.75 11.86
CA LEU A 18 -2.84 -5.67 11.35
C LEU A 18 -1.42 -5.22 11.74
N ASN A 19 -1.31 -4.05 12.35
CA ASN A 19 -0.04 -3.48 12.82
C ASN A 19 1.06 -3.44 11.74
N PRO A 20 0.79 -2.87 10.56
CA PRO A 20 1.81 -2.81 9.52
C PRO A 20 3.01 -1.96 9.94
N ASP A 21 4.19 -2.28 9.43
CA ASP A 21 5.40 -1.49 9.68
C ASP A 21 5.26 -0.10 9.06
N ARG A 22 4.69 0.00 7.86
CA ARG A 22 4.34 1.28 7.24
C ARG A 22 3.31 1.10 6.14
N VAL A 23 2.57 2.17 5.88
CA VAL A 23 1.66 2.27 4.74
C VAL A 23 1.99 3.57 4.02
N ILE A 24 2.26 3.47 2.72
CA ILE A 24 2.66 4.61 1.89
C ILE A 24 1.62 4.81 0.79
N LEU A 25 1.07 6.02 0.73
CA LEU A 25 0.24 6.44 -0.39
C LEU A 25 1.17 6.97 -1.48
N PHE A 26 1.04 6.46 -2.69
CA PHE A 26 1.82 6.94 -3.82
C PHE A 26 0.90 7.19 -5.02
N GLY A 27 1.46 7.54 -6.17
CA GLY A 27 0.66 7.82 -7.36
C GLY A 27 0.02 9.20 -7.33
N SER A 28 -0.98 9.40 -8.19
CA SER A 28 -1.55 10.73 -8.45
C SER A 28 -2.16 11.41 -7.22
N TYR A 29 -2.78 10.66 -6.32
CA TYR A 29 -3.34 11.24 -5.09
C TYR A 29 -2.26 11.74 -4.13
N ALA A 30 -1.09 11.10 -4.13
CA ALA A 30 0.04 11.53 -3.31
C ALA A 30 0.70 12.78 -3.88
N TYR A 31 0.71 12.91 -5.20
CA TYR A 31 1.39 14.01 -5.89
C TYR A 31 0.49 15.22 -6.12
N GLY A 32 -0.78 15.14 -5.76
CA GLY A 32 -1.72 16.25 -5.94
C GLY A 32 -2.20 16.43 -7.38
N THR A 33 -2.12 15.39 -8.20
CA THR A 33 -2.52 15.44 -9.61
C THR A 33 -3.60 14.40 -9.97
N PRO A 34 -4.58 14.10 -9.09
CA PRO A 34 -5.59 13.10 -9.40
C PRO A 34 -6.62 13.64 -10.38
N ASN A 35 -7.27 12.71 -11.10
CA ASN A 35 -8.44 12.97 -11.93
C ASN A 35 -9.53 11.96 -11.57
N GLU A 36 -10.67 12.00 -12.28
CA GLU A 36 -11.81 11.14 -11.99
C GLU A 36 -11.52 9.65 -12.16
N ASP A 37 -10.53 9.30 -13.00
CA ASP A 37 -10.15 7.92 -13.27
C ASP A 37 -8.98 7.45 -12.42
N SER A 38 -8.47 8.29 -11.50
CA SER A 38 -7.34 7.93 -10.66
C SER A 38 -7.72 6.91 -9.60
N ASP A 39 -6.83 5.91 -9.42
CA ASP A 39 -6.92 4.94 -8.34
C ASP A 39 -6.12 5.43 -7.13
N ILE A 40 -6.48 4.96 -5.95
CA ILE A 40 -5.63 5.12 -4.77
C ILE A 40 -4.57 4.03 -4.84
N ASP A 41 -3.30 4.42 -4.78
CA ASP A 41 -2.18 3.48 -4.82
C ASP A 41 -1.53 3.39 -3.45
N LEU A 42 -1.50 2.18 -2.87
CA LEU A 42 -0.93 1.93 -1.56
C LEU A 42 0.21 0.93 -1.62
N TYR A 43 1.28 1.24 -0.92
CA TYR A 43 2.39 0.32 -0.68
C TYR A 43 2.45 0.02 0.81
N VAL A 44 2.27 -1.25 1.17
CA VAL A 44 2.22 -1.69 2.56
C VAL A 44 3.45 -2.54 2.86
N VAL A 45 4.14 -2.22 3.95
CA VAL A 45 5.16 -3.08 4.52
C VAL A 45 4.57 -3.71 5.77
N THR A 46 4.47 -5.03 5.80
CA THR A 46 3.88 -5.75 6.93
C THR A 46 4.86 -5.81 8.10
N ASP A 47 4.36 -6.27 9.24
CA ASP A 47 5.21 -6.50 10.41
C ASP A 47 5.97 -7.83 10.32
N ASP A 48 5.71 -8.63 9.29
CA ASP A 48 6.37 -9.92 9.08
C ASP A 48 7.81 -9.72 8.61
N ASP A 49 8.72 -10.54 9.14
CA ASP A 49 10.15 -10.40 8.86
C ASP A 49 10.72 -11.56 8.02
N PHE A 50 9.86 -12.34 7.37
CA PHE A 50 10.34 -13.43 6.52
C PHE A 50 10.27 -13.05 5.04
N MET A 51 11.03 -13.79 4.22
CA MET A 51 10.99 -13.66 2.77
C MET A 51 10.07 -14.76 2.22
N PRO A 52 8.89 -14.42 1.66
CA PRO A 52 8.01 -15.44 1.08
C PRO A 52 8.72 -16.22 -0.02
N GLN A 53 8.61 -17.54 0.02
CA GLN A 53 9.28 -18.43 -0.93
C GLN A 53 8.34 -18.97 -1.98
N THR A 54 7.03 -18.91 -1.73
CA THR A 54 6.02 -19.47 -2.63
C THR A 54 4.98 -18.41 -2.97
N TRP A 55 4.31 -18.64 -4.09
CA TRP A 55 3.19 -17.79 -4.48
C TRP A 55 2.07 -17.82 -3.42
N LYS A 56 1.86 -18.96 -2.79
CA LYS A 56 0.85 -19.12 -1.74
C LYS A 56 1.14 -18.22 -0.55
N GLU A 57 2.39 -18.20 -0.09
CA GLU A 57 2.80 -17.33 1.02
C GLU A 57 2.60 -15.85 0.68
N LYS A 58 2.99 -15.44 -0.53
CA LYS A 58 2.78 -14.07 -1.00
C LYS A 58 1.31 -13.70 -1.05
N SER A 59 0.48 -14.61 -1.54
CA SER A 59 -0.97 -14.39 -1.65
C SER A 59 -1.63 -14.26 -0.29
N GLU A 60 -1.23 -15.06 0.68
CA GLU A 60 -1.78 -15.02 2.03
C GLU A 60 -1.51 -13.68 2.70
N ILE A 61 -0.29 -13.16 2.56
CA ILE A 61 0.08 -11.85 3.09
C ILE A 61 -0.74 -10.76 2.42
N TYR A 62 -0.82 -10.78 1.11
CA TYR A 62 -1.60 -9.82 0.33
C TYR A 62 -3.08 -9.81 0.76
N LEU A 63 -3.68 -11.00 0.89
CA LEU A 63 -5.09 -11.13 1.20
C LEU A 63 -5.45 -10.61 2.59
N GLN A 64 -4.54 -10.67 3.56
CA GLN A 64 -4.78 -10.11 4.88
C GLN A 64 -5.13 -8.62 4.79
N TYR A 65 -4.40 -7.88 3.97
CA TYR A 65 -4.60 -6.45 3.79
C TYR A 65 -5.72 -6.14 2.81
N SER A 66 -5.76 -6.86 1.70
CA SER A 66 -6.78 -6.68 0.68
C SER A 66 -8.19 -6.87 1.24
N ARG A 67 -8.39 -7.86 2.09
CA ARG A 67 -9.69 -8.13 2.70
C ARG A 67 -10.17 -7.00 3.60
N LYS A 68 -9.26 -6.32 4.28
CA LYS A 68 -9.61 -5.18 5.14
C LYS A 68 -10.14 -3.98 4.34
N LEU A 69 -9.75 -3.88 3.09
CA LEU A 69 -10.14 -2.79 2.20
C LEU A 69 -11.26 -3.15 1.23
N ARG A 70 -11.75 -4.39 1.29
CA ARG A 70 -12.71 -4.91 0.30
C ARG A 70 -13.96 -4.04 0.15
N ASP A 71 -14.54 -3.60 1.27
CA ASP A 71 -15.75 -2.79 1.22
C ASP A 71 -15.48 -1.42 0.59
N MET A 72 -14.32 -0.83 0.88
CA MET A 72 -13.92 0.43 0.27
C MET A 72 -13.72 0.27 -1.23
N GLN A 73 -13.17 -0.85 -1.66
CA GLN A 73 -12.87 -1.11 -3.08
C GLN A 73 -14.12 -1.23 -3.94
N LYS A 74 -15.28 -1.41 -3.35
CA LYS A 74 -16.55 -1.39 -4.08
C LYS A 74 -16.93 0.01 -4.56
N GLU A 75 -16.45 1.03 -3.86
CA GLU A 75 -16.79 2.43 -4.14
C GLU A 75 -15.59 3.22 -4.69
N ILE A 76 -14.39 2.89 -4.22
CA ILE A 76 -13.17 3.62 -4.54
C ILE A 76 -12.15 2.61 -5.06
N PRO A 77 -11.63 2.78 -6.30
CA PRO A 77 -10.57 1.89 -6.79
C PRO A 77 -9.30 2.05 -5.95
N ILE A 78 -8.82 0.96 -5.37
CA ILE A 78 -7.60 0.93 -4.57
C ILE A 78 -6.70 -0.19 -5.08
N ASP A 79 -5.50 0.18 -5.52
CA ASP A 79 -4.44 -0.77 -5.86
C ASP A 79 -3.50 -0.88 -4.68
N ILE A 80 -3.15 -2.10 -4.30
CA ILE A 80 -2.32 -2.33 -3.13
C ILE A 80 -1.18 -3.28 -3.46
N ILE A 81 0.03 -2.88 -3.03
CA ILE A 81 1.23 -3.71 -3.07
C ILE A 81 1.58 -4.04 -1.63
N VAL A 82 1.79 -5.31 -1.32
CA VAL A 82 2.09 -5.76 0.04
C VAL A 82 3.42 -6.50 0.07
N HIS A 83 4.37 -5.98 0.82
CA HIS A 83 5.70 -6.57 1.03
C HIS A 83 5.94 -6.82 2.51
N THR A 84 6.68 -7.89 2.82
CA THR A 84 7.23 -8.08 4.17
C THR A 84 8.42 -7.14 4.37
N LYS A 85 8.95 -7.06 5.60
CA LYS A 85 10.13 -6.24 5.88
C LYS A 85 11.35 -6.67 5.05
N GLN A 86 11.56 -7.97 4.87
CA GLN A 86 12.67 -8.47 4.05
C GLN A 86 12.48 -8.15 2.57
N MET A 87 11.27 -8.27 2.06
CA MET A 87 10.95 -7.87 0.69
C MET A 87 11.22 -6.38 0.48
N PHE A 88 10.82 -5.55 1.44
CA PHE A 88 11.03 -4.11 1.38
C PHE A 88 12.53 -3.77 1.39
N LYS A 89 13.31 -4.44 2.25
CA LYS A 89 14.76 -4.24 2.30
C LYS A 89 15.39 -4.54 0.95
N LYS A 90 15.03 -5.66 0.34
CA LYS A 90 15.54 -6.04 -0.99
C LYS A 90 15.09 -5.05 -2.06
N PHE A 91 13.85 -4.61 -2.00
CA PHE A 91 13.29 -3.64 -2.92
C PHE A 91 14.08 -2.31 -2.87
N LYS A 92 14.43 -1.83 -1.68
CA LYS A 92 15.26 -0.63 -1.52
C LYS A 92 16.67 -0.85 -2.07
N GLU A 93 17.26 -2.02 -1.83
CA GLU A 93 18.62 -2.34 -2.32
C GLU A 93 18.68 -2.34 -3.84
N LEU A 94 17.64 -2.81 -4.51
CA LEU A 94 17.56 -2.80 -5.97
C LEU A 94 17.49 -1.38 -6.53
N ASN A 95 17.00 -0.43 -5.75
CA ASN A 95 16.96 0.99 -6.09
C ASN A 95 16.38 1.26 -7.48
N SER A 96 15.27 0.61 -7.80
CA SER A 96 14.60 0.74 -9.09
C SER A 96 14.04 2.15 -9.30
N SER A 97 13.74 2.47 -10.55
CA SER A 97 13.08 3.73 -10.89
C SER A 97 11.74 3.87 -10.17
N PHE A 98 10.98 2.78 -10.09
CA PHE A 98 9.69 2.78 -9.38
C PHE A 98 9.87 3.11 -7.90
N TYR A 99 10.85 2.50 -7.23
CA TYR A 99 11.13 2.80 -5.83
C TYR A 99 11.49 4.28 -5.65
N ARG A 100 12.44 4.79 -6.45
CA ARG A 100 12.94 6.17 -6.31
C ARG A 100 11.90 7.23 -6.63
N HIS A 101 11.08 7.00 -7.66
CA HIS A 101 10.15 8.02 -8.15
C HIS A 101 8.74 7.89 -7.62
N SER A 102 8.38 6.74 -7.07
CA SER A 102 7.03 6.52 -6.55
C SER A 102 7.02 6.27 -5.06
N ILE A 103 7.73 5.25 -4.59
CA ILE A 103 7.63 4.82 -3.19
C ILE A 103 8.39 5.77 -2.26
N LEU A 104 9.63 6.10 -2.59
CA LEU A 104 10.45 6.98 -1.75
C LEU A 104 9.85 8.38 -1.60
N LYS A 105 9.16 8.85 -2.62
CA LYS A 105 8.49 10.17 -2.63
C LYS A 105 7.03 10.10 -2.19
N GLY A 106 6.54 8.92 -1.83
CA GLY A 106 5.18 8.76 -1.38
C GLY A 106 4.91 9.36 -0.01
N ASP A 107 3.64 9.40 0.34
CA ASP A 107 3.16 9.94 1.60
C ASP A 107 2.98 8.79 2.60
N VAL A 108 3.78 8.78 3.67
CA VAL A 108 3.68 7.76 4.72
C VAL A 108 2.47 8.10 5.58
N ILE A 109 1.41 7.31 5.49
CA ILE A 109 0.16 7.58 6.20
C ILE A 109 -0.01 6.76 7.48
N LEU A 110 0.83 5.73 7.65
CA LEU A 110 0.77 4.91 8.87
C LEU A 110 2.13 4.31 9.20
#